data_85f574e95762fd00248a88b6f0a2d262
#
_entry.id   85f574e95762fd00248a88b6f0a2d262
#
_cell.length_a   1.000
_cell.length_b   1.000
_cell.length_c   1.000
_cell.angle_alpha   90.00
_cell.angle_beta   90.00
_cell.angle_gamma   90.00
#
_symmetry.space_group_name_H-M   'P 1'
#
loop_
_entity.id
_entity.type
_entity.pdbx_description
1 polymer ?
#
loop_
_entity_poly.entity_id
_entity_poly.type
_entity_poly.pdbx_seq_one_letter_code
_entity_poly.pdbx_strand_id
1 'polypeptide(L)'
;MSINFKAVAQSVTTLSDLMNGRSQLKTEDIAGKELTVIKFDIAEVNGKPFPVVVFAEHPDHYYNGGIVLNKICYQWAEDYDGDIAQASADLEEAGGVRFRFKTTKTKDGQRNLTSIEVV
;
A
#
# COMPACT_ATOMS: atom_id res chain seq x y z
N MET A 1 2.29 34.46 -19.66
CA MET A 1 1.81 33.85 -18.43
C MET A 1 2.81 32.80 -17.99
N SER A 2 3.33 32.94 -16.80
CA SER A 2 4.28 31.96 -16.28
C SER A 2 3.53 30.83 -15.60
N ILE A 3 3.98 29.60 -15.87
CA ILE A 3 3.44 28.41 -15.21
C ILE A 3 4.18 28.23 -13.88
N ASN A 4 3.43 27.97 -12.83
CA ASN A 4 4.04 27.62 -11.55
C ASN A 4 4.38 26.12 -11.59
N PHE A 5 5.60 25.81 -11.99
CA PHE A 5 6.06 24.43 -12.14
C PHE A 5 5.97 23.64 -10.86
N LYS A 6 6.22 24.26 -9.72
CA LYS A 6 6.12 23.60 -8.41
C LYS A 6 4.68 23.19 -8.10
N ALA A 7 3.72 24.09 -8.36
CA ALA A 7 2.31 23.78 -8.12
C ALA A 7 1.81 22.67 -9.06
N VAL A 8 2.23 22.69 -10.34
CA VAL A 8 1.88 21.64 -11.29
C VAL A 8 2.46 20.30 -10.84
N ALA A 9 3.72 20.27 -10.44
CA ALA A 9 4.36 19.05 -9.95
C ALA A 9 3.65 18.51 -8.71
N GLN A 10 3.25 19.38 -7.80
CA GLN A 10 2.51 18.99 -6.60
C GLN A 10 1.10 18.46 -6.93
N SER A 11 0.48 18.96 -8.00
CA SER A 11 -0.86 18.53 -8.39
C SER A 11 -0.88 17.12 -9.01
N VAL A 12 0.25 16.68 -9.61
CA VAL A 12 0.35 15.35 -10.22
C VAL A 12 1.06 14.32 -9.35
N THR A 13 1.55 14.75 -8.18
CA THR A 13 2.20 13.88 -7.21
C THR A 13 1.47 14.03 -5.87
N THR A 14 0.61 13.07 -5.58
CA THR A 14 -0.16 13.06 -4.34
C THR A 14 0.37 11.96 -3.44
N LEU A 15 1.14 12.35 -2.43
CA LEU A 15 1.64 11.40 -1.44
C LEU A 15 0.54 11.15 -0.40
N SER A 16 0.46 9.91 0.05
CA SER A 16 -0.49 9.52 1.07
C SER A 16 -0.11 10.11 2.43
N ASP A 17 -1.11 10.54 3.20
CA ASP A 17 -0.91 10.94 4.60
C ASP A 17 -0.37 9.77 5.44
N LEU A 18 -0.63 8.53 5.02
CA LEU A 18 -0.09 7.35 5.71
C LEU A 18 1.43 7.27 5.62
N MET A 19 2.04 7.91 4.64
CA MET A 19 3.50 7.96 4.48
C MET A 19 4.13 9.01 5.38
N ASN A 20 3.33 9.95 5.87
CA ASN A 20 3.80 11.07 6.66
C ASN A 20 4.26 10.60 8.05
N GLY A 21 5.52 10.85 8.39
CA GLY A 21 6.09 10.42 9.66
C GLY A 21 6.36 8.92 9.78
N ARG A 22 6.22 8.18 8.68
CA ARG A 22 6.48 6.73 8.65
C ARG A 22 7.61 6.41 7.69
N SER A 23 8.36 5.37 8.00
CA SER A 23 9.42 4.85 7.13
C SER A 23 8.89 3.69 6.30
N GLN A 24 9.41 3.53 5.09
CA GLN A 24 8.98 2.44 4.21
C GLN A 24 9.57 1.10 4.64
N LEU A 25 8.72 0.08 4.72
CA LEU A 25 9.15 -1.31 4.88
C LEU A 25 9.57 -1.86 3.52
N LYS A 26 10.60 -2.68 3.52
CA LYS A 26 11.06 -3.39 2.33
C LYS A 26 10.40 -4.76 2.28
N THR A 27 10.36 -5.36 1.08
CA THR A 27 9.82 -6.72 0.89
C THR A 27 10.51 -7.72 1.82
N GLU A 28 11.81 -7.60 2.02
CA GLU A 28 12.57 -8.48 2.91
C GLU A 28 12.16 -8.36 4.37
N ASP A 29 11.61 -7.21 4.78
CA ASP A 29 11.15 -7.00 6.16
C ASP A 29 9.85 -7.74 6.46
N ILE A 30 9.07 -8.07 5.44
CA ILE A 30 7.77 -8.73 5.59
C ILE A 30 7.77 -10.18 5.12
N ALA A 31 8.80 -10.61 4.41
CA ALA A 31 8.88 -11.96 3.84
C ALA A 31 8.77 -13.03 4.95
N GLY A 32 7.90 -13.99 4.75
CA GLY A 32 7.66 -15.10 5.67
C GLY A 32 6.88 -14.72 6.93
N LYS A 33 6.35 -13.51 7.01
CA LYS A 33 5.63 -13.03 8.19
C LYS A 33 4.13 -12.95 7.98
N GLU A 34 3.38 -13.03 9.07
CA GLU A 34 1.95 -12.74 9.09
C GLU A 34 1.76 -11.34 9.65
N LEU A 35 1.11 -10.47 8.89
CA LEU A 35 0.90 -9.08 9.25
C LEU A 35 -0.55 -8.69 8.99
N THR A 36 -1.06 -7.76 9.78
CA THR A 36 -2.45 -7.30 9.70
C THR A 36 -2.49 -5.90 9.08
N VAL A 37 -3.15 -5.77 7.93
CA VAL A 37 -3.37 -4.48 7.29
C VAL A 37 -4.54 -3.79 8.00
N ILE A 38 -4.28 -2.64 8.60
CA ILE A 38 -5.30 -1.87 9.34
C ILE A 38 -5.65 -0.56 8.67
N LYS A 39 -4.81 -0.06 7.77
CA LYS A 39 -5.03 1.18 7.04
C LYS A 39 -4.52 1.02 5.62
N PHE A 40 -5.19 1.67 4.68
CA PHE A 40 -4.68 1.76 3.32
C PHE A 40 -5.06 3.10 2.69
N ASP A 41 -4.31 3.46 1.65
CA ASP A 41 -4.59 4.63 0.84
C ASP A 41 -4.04 4.36 -0.55
N ILE A 42 -4.41 5.19 -1.50
CA ILE A 42 -3.86 5.14 -2.85
C ILE A 42 -3.18 6.47 -3.12
N ALA A 43 -1.86 6.45 -3.15
CA ALA A 43 -1.05 7.61 -3.49
C ALA A 43 -0.85 7.66 -5.00
N GLU A 44 -0.27 8.74 -5.49
CA GLU A 44 -0.06 8.94 -6.92
C GLU A 44 1.27 9.64 -7.16
N VAL A 45 2.07 9.13 -8.09
CA VAL A 45 3.31 9.74 -8.52
C VAL A 45 3.30 9.82 -10.04
N ASN A 46 3.44 11.02 -10.57
CA ASN A 46 3.41 11.29 -12.02
C ASN A 46 2.17 10.70 -12.69
N GLY A 47 1.02 10.84 -12.04
CA GLY A 47 -0.24 10.32 -12.55
C GLY A 47 -0.41 8.81 -12.42
N LYS A 48 0.55 8.10 -11.83
CA LYS A 48 0.48 6.65 -11.64
C LYS A 48 0.11 6.34 -10.20
N PRO A 49 -1.03 5.66 -9.98
CA PRO A 49 -1.45 5.31 -8.64
C PRO A 49 -0.62 4.16 -8.07
N PHE A 50 -0.41 4.19 -6.76
CA PHE A 50 0.19 3.06 -6.04
C PHE A 50 -0.43 2.97 -4.65
N PRO A 51 -0.87 1.78 -4.24
CA PRO A 51 -1.42 1.58 -2.91
C PRO A 51 -0.35 1.61 -1.82
N VAL A 52 -0.76 2.12 -0.65
CA VAL A 52 0.07 2.20 0.55
C VAL A 52 -0.73 1.58 1.69
N VAL A 53 -0.11 0.73 2.48
CA VAL A 53 -0.76 0.08 3.63
C VAL A 53 0.05 0.29 4.90
N VAL A 54 -0.63 0.22 6.04
CA VAL A 54 0.01 0.23 7.37
C VAL A 54 -0.40 -1.06 8.07
N PHE A 55 0.59 -1.75 8.65
CA PHE A 55 0.37 -2.97 9.42
C PHE A 55 0.25 -2.63 10.91
N ALA A 56 -0.65 -3.34 11.59
CA ALA A 56 -0.82 -3.18 13.04
C ALA A 56 0.48 -3.49 13.80
N GLU A 57 1.26 -4.45 13.30
CA GLU A 57 2.52 -4.88 13.89
C GLU A 57 3.66 -3.87 13.70
N HIS A 58 3.50 -2.95 12.74
CA HIS A 58 4.51 -1.93 12.41
C HIS A 58 3.84 -0.57 12.20
N PRO A 59 3.26 0.05 13.25
CA PRO A 59 2.48 1.29 13.10
C PRO A 59 3.30 2.50 12.68
N ASP A 60 4.62 2.48 12.87
CA ASP A 60 5.52 3.56 12.48
C ASP A 60 6.06 3.40 11.06
N HIS A 61 5.55 2.45 10.32
CA HIS A 61 6.01 2.13 8.97
C HIS A 61 4.84 2.01 8.01
N TYR A 62 5.11 2.20 6.73
CA TYR A 62 4.16 1.91 5.66
C TYR A 62 4.79 0.92 4.69
N TYR A 63 3.96 0.23 3.93
CA TYR A 63 4.42 -0.71 2.89
C TYR A 63 3.70 -0.42 1.59
N ASN A 64 4.47 -0.43 0.53
CA ASN A 64 3.95 -0.26 -0.81
C ASN A 64 4.59 -1.34 -1.67
N GLY A 65 3.78 -2.12 -2.36
CA GLY A 65 4.31 -3.10 -3.27
C GLY A 65 3.52 -4.40 -3.32
N GLY A 66 3.85 -5.19 -4.34
CA GLY A 66 3.19 -6.46 -4.58
C GLY A 66 1.93 -6.33 -5.42
N ILE A 67 1.87 -7.08 -6.51
CA ILE A 67 0.74 -7.01 -7.45
C ILE A 67 -0.56 -7.44 -6.77
N VAL A 68 -0.52 -8.49 -5.95
CA VAL A 68 -1.71 -9.03 -5.31
C VAL A 68 -2.25 -8.06 -4.26
N LEU A 69 -1.39 -7.48 -3.42
CA LEU A 69 -1.81 -6.51 -2.42
C LEU A 69 -2.38 -5.26 -3.09
N ASN A 70 -1.77 -4.81 -4.18
CA ASN A 70 -2.28 -3.67 -4.95
C ASN A 70 -3.69 -3.93 -5.48
N LYS A 71 -3.94 -5.13 -6.02
CA LYS A 71 -5.27 -5.51 -6.51
C LYS A 71 -6.31 -5.51 -5.38
N ILE A 72 -5.93 -5.98 -4.21
CA ILE A 72 -6.82 -5.98 -3.04
C ILE A 72 -7.19 -4.55 -2.64
N CYS A 73 -6.22 -3.66 -2.59
CA CYS A 73 -6.46 -2.25 -2.25
C CYS A 73 -7.37 -1.56 -3.28
N TYR A 74 -7.15 -1.82 -4.56
CA TYR A 74 -8.00 -1.27 -5.62
C TYR A 74 -9.42 -1.81 -5.52
N GLN A 75 -9.60 -3.08 -5.19
CA GLN A 75 -10.92 -3.67 -5.02
C GLN A 75 -11.65 -3.05 -3.83
N TRP A 76 -10.97 -2.85 -2.71
CA TRP A 76 -11.56 -2.16 -1.56
C TRP A 76 -12.01 -0.74 -1.92
N ALA A 77 -11.18 -0.02 -2.67
CA ALA A 77 -11.54 1.33 -3.12
C ALA A 77 -12.76 1.31 -4.04
N GLU A 78 -12.83 0.35 -4.96
CA GLU A 78 -13.96 0.21 -5.87
C GLU A 78 -15.25 -0.14 -5.14
N ASP A 79 -15.18 -1.01 -4.15
CA ASP A 79 -16.33 -1.42 -3.34
C ASP A 79 -16.90 -0.24 -2.52
N TYR A 80 -16.10 0.79 -2.29
CA TYR A 80 -16.51 2.02 -1.61
C TYR A 80 -16.72 3.19 -2.59
N ASP A 81 -16.87 2.90 -3.88
CA ASP A 81 -17.06 3.90 -4.93
C ASP A 81 -15.97 4.99 -4.93
N GLY A 82 -14.75 4.62 -4.60
CA GLY A 82 -13.61 5.54 -4.55
C GLY A 82 -13.44 6.31 -3.24
N ASP A 83 -14.32 6.08 -2.26
CA ASP A 83 -14.19 6.70 -0.94
C ASP A 83 -13.18 5.93 -0.08
N ILE A 84 -11.91 6.16 -0.35
CA ILE A 84 -10.80 5.44 0.27
C ILE A 84 -10.72 5.74 1.77
N ALA A 85 -10.99 6.98 2.16
CA ALA A 85 -10.94 7.38 3.57
C ALA A 85 -11.94 6.58 4.40
N GLN A 86 -13.16 6.40 3.89
CA GLN A 86 -14.18 5.62 4.58
C GLN A 86 -13.82 4.12 4.59
N ALA A 87 -13.32 3.61 3.46
CA ALA A 87 -12.90 2.22 3.38
C ALA A 87 -11.79 1.91 4.38
N SER A 88 -10.81 2.79 4.49
CA SER A 88 -9.70 2.63 5.44
C SER A 88 -10.17 2.71 6.89
N ALA A 89 -11.09 3.64 7.19
CA ALA A 89 -11.66 3.78 8.53
C ALA A 89 -12.43 2.52 8.93
N ASP A 90 -13.24 1.97 8.03
CA ASP A 90 -14.02 0.75 8.29
C ASP A 90 -13.11 -0.46 8.44
N LEU A 91 -12.03 -0.52 7.67
CA LEU A 91 -11.02 -1.58 7.77
C LEU A 91 -10.39 -1.59 9.17
N GLU A 92 -9.99 -0.43 9.66
CA GLU A 92 -9.38 -0.30 11.00
C GLU A 92 -10.39 -0.67 12.08
N GLU A 93 -11.63 -0.21 11.96
CA GLU A 93 -12.70 -0.52 12.91
C GLU A 93 -13.01 -2.02 12.96
N ALA A 94 -12.92 -2.70 11.82
CA ALA A 94 -13.12 -4.14 11.74
C ALA A 94 -11.94 -4.96 12.27
N GLY A 95 -10.84 -4.30 12.66
CA GLY A 95 -9.64 -4.99 13.16
C GLY A 95 -8.63 -5.33 12.09
N GLY A 96 -8.85 -4.88 10.86
CA GLY A 96 -7.94 -5.15 9.75
C GLY A 96 -8.12 -6.51 9.11
N VAL A 97 -7.25 -6.83 8.15
CA VAL A 97 -7.20 -8.14 7.50
C VAL A 97 -5.78 -8.69 7.64
N ARG A 98 -5.69 -9.92 8.14
CA ARG A 98 -4.40 -10.58 8.35
C ARG A 98 -4.00 -11.34 7.10
N PHE A 99 -2.75 -11.13 6.69
CA PHE A 99 -2.15 -11.78 5.54
C PHE A 99 -0.87 -12.49 5.94
N ARG A 100 -0.58 -13.59 5.25
CA ARG A 100 0.72 -14.25 5.30
C ARG A 100 1.48 -13.91 4.03
N PHE A 101 2.68 -13.37 4.18
CA PHE A 101 3.53 -12.98 3.08
C PHE A 101 4.59 -14.06 2.85
N LYS A 102 4.65 -14.57 1.61
CA LYS A 102 5.64 -15.57 1.22
C LYS A 102 6.46 -15.00 0.08
N THR A 103 7.74 -15.32 0.07
CA THR A 103 8.64 -14.93 -1.01
C THR A 103 9.15 -16.19 -1.68
N THR A 104 8.97 -16.26 -3.00
CA THR A 104 9.49 -17.37 -3.82
C THR A 104 10.37 -16.80 -4.92
N LYS A 105 11.42 -17.53 -5.28
CA LYS A 105 12.27 -17.16 -6.39
C LYS A 105 11.59 -17.51 -7.71
N THR A 106 11.81 -16.69 -8.74
CA THR A 106 11.38 -17.01 -10.09
C THR A 106 12.14 -18.22 -10.61
N LYS A 107 11.67 -18.82 -11.71
CA LYS A 107 12.30 -20.01 -12.31
C LYS A 107 13.77 -19.79 -12.67
N ASP A 108 14.14 -18.57 -13.03
CA ASP A 108 15.53 -18.23 -13.34
C ASP A 108 16.37 -17.90 -12.11
N GLY A 109 15.75 -17.86 -10.92
CA GLY A 109 16.42 -17.59 -9.66
C GLY A 109 16.87 -16.15 -9.47
N GLN A 110 16.53 -15.25 -10.39
CA GLN A 110 17.01 -13.85 -10.36
C GLN A 110 16.08 -12.89 -9.67
N ARG A 111 14.82 -13.26 -9.44
CA ARG A 111 13.84 -12.41 -8.80
C ARG A 111 13.14 -13.13 -7.66
N ASN A 112 12.69 -12.35 -6.70
CA ASN A 112 11.81 -12.84 -5.66
C ASN A 112 10.38 -12.39 -5.98
N LEU A 113 9.44 -13.33 -5.93
CA LEU A 113 8.01 -13.05 -6.04
C LEU A 113 7.41 -13.12 -4.66
N THR A 114 6.60 -12.13 -4.31
CA THR A 114 5.88 -12.13 -3.05
C THR A 114 4.46 -12.59 -3.32
N SER A 115 4.06 -13.69 -2.68
CA SER A 115 2.68 -14.15 -2.69
C SER A 115 2.02 -13.85 -1.35
N ILE A 116 0.70 -13.69 -1.37
CA ILE A 116 -0.07 -13.28 -0.21
C ILE A 116 -1.23 -14.26 -0.02
N GLU A 117 -1.42 -14.70 1.23
CA GLU A 117 -2.57 -15.52 1.61
C GLU A 117 -3.34 -14.80 2.71
N VAL A 118 -4.66 -14.80 2.63
CA VAL A 118 -5.51 -14.33 3.73
C VAL A 118 -5.50 -15.41 4.81
N VAL A 119 -5.24 -15.00 6.03
CA VAL A 119 -5.14 -15.95 7.15
C VAL A 119 -6.35 -15.89 8.06
#